data_1ff8b7fefcf30f06654994b719dac752
#
_entry.id   1ff8b7fefcf30f06654994b719dac752
#
_cell.length_a   1.000
_cell.length_b   1.000
_cell.length_c   1.000
_cell.angle_alpha   90.00
_cell.angle_beta   90.00
_cell.angle_gamma   90.00
#
_symmetry.space_group_name_H-M   'P 1'
#
loop_
_entity.id
_entity.type
_entity.pdbx_description
1 polymer ?
#
loop_
_entity_poly.entity_id
_entity_poly.type
_entity_poly.pdbx_seq_one_letter_code
_entity_poly.pdbx_strand_id
1 'polypeptide(L)'
;MAEPTLYLFDGYNVLHAGDFADPRELVDLLASFVAVKGARGVVVFDGVGEDRIYGPLEVRYAPHADAVLERLAAEFRASEQVCLVSSDAAVRGTSGQEVAKLSSAGFVHDLDSQSHQEEKPHRLAERLDRATRDRLERLRRNRSG
;
A
#
# COMPACT_ATOMS: atom_id res chain seq x y z
N MET A 1 -16.44 -10.35 9.88
CA MET A 1 -16.16 -9.01 9.57
C MET A 1 -15.87 -8.83 8.12
N ALA A 2 -16.43 -7.83 7.53
CA ALA A 2 -16.31 -7.66 6.10
C ALA A 2 -14.95 -7.10 5.75
N GLU A 3 -14.43 -7.53 4.63
CA GLU A 3 -13.15 -7.01 4.16
C GLU A 3 -13.35 -5.63 3.58
N PRO A 4 -12.36 -4.77 3.62
CA PRO A 4 -12.51 -3.45 3.03
C PRO A 4 -12.77 -3.51 1.55
N THR A 5 -13.62 -2.63 1.08
CA THR A 5 -13.89 -2.50 -0.35
C THR A 5 -13.33 -1.20 -0.89
N LEU A 6 -12.97 -0.28 0.00
CA LEU A 6 -12.36 0.98 -0.39
C LEU A 6 -11.20 1.28 0.55
N TYR A 7 -10.01 1.43 -0.01
CA TYR A 7 -8.84 1.81 0.77
C TYR A 7 -8.50 3.27 0.48
N LEU A 8 -8.23 4.01 1.53
CA LEU A 8 -7.84 5.41 1.40
C LEU A 8 -6.42 5.53 1.96
N PHE A 9 -5.50 5.99 1.14
CA PHE A 9 -4.08 6.03 1.52
C PHE A 9 -3.56 7.47 1.58
N ASP A 10 -2.85 7.78 2.64
CA ASP A 10 -2.13 9.03 2.73
C ASP A 10 -0.81 8.81 2.00
N GLY A 11 -0.69 9.32 0.78
CA GLY A 11 0.38 8.96 -0.12
C GLY A 11 1.78 9.12 0.43
N TYR A 12 2.12 10.33 0.88
CA TYR A 12 3.49 10.55 1.36
C TYR A 12 3.75 9.85 2.69
N ASN A 13 2.72 9.66 3.48
CA ASN A 13 2.90 8.98 4.74
C ASN A 13 3.25 7.51 4.49
N VAL A 14 2.56 6.86 3.56
CA VAL A 14 2.85 5.49 3.22
C VAL A 14 4.20 5.40 2.52
N LEU A 15 4.50 6.37 1.66
CA LEU A 15 5.76 6.39 0.95
C LEU A 15 6.93 6.42 1.93
N HIS A 16 6.82 7.26 2.96
CA HIS A 16 7.89 7.38 3.93
C HIS A 16 7.94 6.22 4.91
N ALA A 17 6.85 5.51 5.08
CA ALA A 17 6.85 4.36 5.98
C ALA A 17 7.51 3.15 5.32
N GLY A 18 7.58 3.12 4.01
CA GLY A 18 8.16 1.99 3.30
C GLY A 18 9.47 2.37 2.64
N ASP A 19 10.01 1.40 1.91
CA ASP A 19 11.28 1.61 1.25
C ASP A 19 11.02 1.71 -0.23
N PHE A 20 10.40 2.78 -0.65
CA PHE A 20 10.06 2.98 -2.05
C PHE A 20 10.99 3.97 -2.70
N ALA A 21 11.35 3.72 -3.94
CA ALA A 21 12.27 4.59 -4.65
C ALA A 21 11.63 5.94 -4.95
N ASP A 22 10.34 5.92 -5.30
CA ASP A 22 9.66 7.16 -5.62
C ASP A 22 8.15 6.93 -5.58
N PRO A 23 7.35 7.98 -5.72
CA PRO A 23 5.89 7.82 -5.65
C PRO A 23 5.32 6.90 -6.70
N ARG A 24 5.96 6.80 -7.86
CA ARG A 24 5.46 5.93 -8.91
C ARG A 24 5.51 4.47 -8.47
N GLU A 25 6.57 4.10 -7.80
CA GLU A 25 6.70 2.74 -7.33
C GLU A 25 5.60 2.44 -6.32
N LEU A 26 5.30 3.38 -5.45
CA LEU A 26 4.24 3.23 -4.49
C LEU A 26 2.88 3.08 -5.19
N VAL A 27 2.63 3.92 -6.17
CA VAL A 27 1.35 3.88 -6.89
C VAL A 27 1.17 2.52 -7.56
N ASP A 28 2.21 2.00 -8.17
CA ASP A 28 2.12 0.68 -8.82
C ASP A 28 1.81 -0.39 -7.81
N LEU A 29 2.44 -0.32 -6.66
CA LEU A 29 2.22 -1.31 -5.63
C LEU A 29 0.81 -1.23 -5.07
N LEU A 30 0.31 -0.03 -4.84
CA LEU A 30 -1.03 0.14 -4.31
C LEU A 30 -2.09 -0.29 -5.31
N ALA A 31 -1.86 -0.02 -6.59
CA ALA A 31 -2.81 -0.44 -7.62
C ALA A 31 -2.91 -1.96 -7.65
N SER A 32 -1.76 -2.64 -7.54
CA SER A 32 -1.74 -4.09 -7.51
C SER A 32 -2.40 -4.62 -6.24
N PHE A 33 -2.15 -3.97 -5.14
CA PHE A 33 -2.68 -4.41 -3.86
C PHE A 33 -4.21 -4.40 -3.88
N VAL A 34 -4.82 -3.28 -4.28
CA VAL A 34 -6.27 -3.20 -4.27
C VAL A 34 -6.88 -4.12 -5.33
N ALA A 35 -6.20 -4.30 -6.45
CA ALA A 35 -6.69 -5.20 -7.48
C ALA A 35 -6.76 -6.63 -6.96
N VAL A 36 -5.72 -7.06 -6.26
CA VAL A 36 -5.68 -8.40 -5.71
C VAL A 36 -6.78 -8.58 -4.65
N LYS A 37 -7.06 -7.53 -3.90
CA LYS A 37 -8.10 -7.60 -2.88
C LYS A 37 -9.51 -7.52 -3.46
N GLY A 38 -9.64 -7.22 -4.72
CA GLY A 38 -10.94 -7.03 -5.32
C GLY A 38 -11.60 -5.76 -4.80
N ALA A 39 -10.80 -4.79 -4.39
CA ALA A 39 -11.29 -3.54 -3.83
C ALA A 39 -10.91 -2.40 -4.75
N ARG A 40 -11.17 -1.19 -4.32
CA ARG A 40 -10.68 -0.02 -5.03
C ARG A 40 -9.97 0.85 -4.02
N GLY A 41 -9.20 1.79 -4.49
CA GLY A 41 -8.42 2.64 -3.60
C GLY A 41 -8.30 4.05 -4.11
N VAL A 42 -8.02 4.95 -3.18
CA VAL A 42 -7.72 6.34 -3.50
C VAL A 42 -6.47 6.68 -2.70
N VAL A 43 -5.44 7.14 -3.38
CA VAL A 43 -4.24 7.61 -2.69
C VAL A 43 -4.19 9.11 -2.92
N VAL A 44 -4.00 9.88 -1.85
CA VAL A 44 -3.97 11.33 -1.92
C VAL A 44 -2.60 11.80 -1.50
N PHE A 45 -1.95 12.57 -2.35
CA PHE A 45 -0.64 13.15 -2.05
C PHE A 45 -0.82 14.63 -1.75
N ASP A 46 -0.13 15.11 -0.71
CA ASP A 46 -0.13 16.53 -0.42
C ASP A 46 0.59 17.24 -1.54
N GLY A 47 0.01 18.27 -2.06
CA GLY A 47 0.68 19.07 -3.08
C GLY A 47 -0.14 19.27 -4.32
N VAL A 48 0.57 19.57 -5.39
CA VAL A 48 -0.05 19.86 -6.67
C VAL A 48 0.37 18.81 -7.68
N GLY A 49 -0.56 18.34 -8.46
CA GLY A 49 -0.28 17.35 -9.48
C GLY A 49 -1.57 17.02 -10.20
N GLU A 50 -1.46 16.14 -11.17
CA GLU A 50 -2.61 15.76 -11.96
C GLU A 50 -3.23 14.50 -11.41
N ASP A 51 -4.52 14.51 -11.20
CA ASP A 51 -5.22 13.33 -10.75
C ASP A 51 -5.20 12.29 -11.88
N ARG A 52 -5.01 11.05 -11.53
CA ARG A 52 -4.93 9.98 -12.51
C ARG A 52 -5.60 8.72 -11.98
N ILE A 53 -5.92 7.81 -12.87
CA ILE A 53 -6.55 6.55 -12.52
C ILE A 53 -5.70 5.41 -13.04
N TYR A 54 -5.39 4.47 -12.18
CA TYR A 54 -4.62 3.29 -12.54
C TYR A 54 -5.43 2.05 -12.14
N GLY A 55 -6.28 1.57 -13.04
CA GLY A 55 -7.13 0.44 -12.74
C GLY A 55 -8.06 0.77 -11.59
N PRO A 56 -8.04 0.00 -10.53
CA PRO A 56 -8.92 0.26 -9.39
C PRO A 56 -8.39 1.32 -8.44
N LEU A 57 -7.26 1.93 -8.74
CA LEU A 57 -6.66 2.95 -7.86
C LEU A 57 -6.77 4.32 -8.49
N GLU A 58 -7.22 5.28 -7.71
CA GLU A 58 -7.28 6.67 -8.14
C GLU A 58 -6.20 7.43 -7.39
N VAL A 59 -5.42 8.25 -8.09
CA VAL A 59 -4.38 9.07 -7.49
C VAL A 59 -4.84 10.50 -7.53
N ARG A 60 -4.85 11.17 -6.38
CA ARG A 60 -5.27 12.56 -6.29
C ARG A 60 -4.21 13.40 -5.61
N TYR A 61 -4.22 14.68 -5.89
CA TYR A 61 -3.34 15.63 -5.24
C TYR A 61 -4.21 16.69 -4.57
N ALA A 62 -3.82 17.12 -3.39
CA ALA A 62 -4.57 18.13 -2.65
C ALA A 62 -3.65 18.85 -1.69
N PRO A 63 -3.95 20.10 -1.36
CA PRO A 63 -3.10 20.84 -0.42
C PRO A 63 -3.09 20.23 0.98
N HIS A 64 -4.20 19.57 1.36
CA HIS A 64 -4.28 18.95 2.67
C HIS A 64 -4.84 17.56 2.50
N ALA A 65 -3.96 16.62 2.26
CA ALA A 65 -4.36 15.24 1.96
C ALA A 65 -5.18 14.62 3.09
N ASP A 66 -4.80 14.88 4.34
CA ASP A 66 -5.51 14.28 5.46
C ASP A 66 -6.96 14.76 5.52
N ALA A 67 -7.21 16.02 5.20
CA ALA A 67 -8.57 16.53 5.21
C ALA A 67 -9.42 15.87 4.12
N VAL A 68 -8.82 15.65 2.95
CA VAL A 68 -9.51 14.99 1.87
C VAL A 68 -9.83 13.55 2.23
N LEU A 69 -8.86 12.88 2.86
CA LEU A 69 -9.05 11.49 3.24
C LEU A 69 -10.16 11.36 4.28
N GLU A 70 -10.20 12.25 5.24
CA GLU A 70 -11.25 12.23 6.24
C GLU A 70 -12.61 12.45 5.62
N ARG A 71 -12.69 13.37 4.68
CA ARG A 71 -13.94 13.66 4.02
C ARG A 71 -14.41 12.46 3.19
N LEU A 72 -13.48 11.81 2.49
CA LEU A 72 -13.82 10.64 1.71
C LEU A 72 -14.28 9.49 2.60
N ALA A 73 -13.60 9.32 3.75
CA ALA A 73 -13.98 8.28 4.66
C ALA A 73 -15.41 8.51 5.17
N ALA A 74 -15.70 9.75 5.53
CA ALA A 74 -17.02 10.08 6.02
C ALA A 74 -18.09 9.91 4.94
N GLU A 75 -17.71 10.23 3.73
CA GLU A 75 -18.65 10.13 2.61
C GLU A 75 -18.99 8.69 2.27
N PHE A 76 -18.04 7.81 2.29
CA PHE A 76 -18.23 6.46 1.82
C PHE A 76 -18.51 5.41 2.89
N ARG A 77 -18.32 5.75 4.16
CA ARG A 77 -18.44 4.76 5.20
C ARG A 77 -19.82 4.13 5.29
N ALA A 78 -20.81 4.84 4.83
CA ALA A 78 -22.18 4.32 4.91
C ALA A 78 -22.47 3.31 3.80
N SER A 79 -21.74 3.40 2.70
CA SER A 79 -22.00 2.54 1.56
C SER A 79 -20.91 1.53 1.30
N GLU A 80 -19.74 1.69 1.92
CA GLU A 80 -18.62 0.79 1.67
C GLU A 80 -17.90 0.48 2.94
N GLN A 81 -17.13 -0.61 2.91
CA GLN A 81 -16.24 -0.94 4.03
C GLN A 81 -14.94 -0.20 3.77
N VAL A 82 -14.71 0.87 4.49
CA VAL A 82 -13.58 1.76 4.25
C VAL A 82 -12.41 1.44 5.19
N CYS A 83 -11.21 1.42 4.65
CA CYS A 83 -10.00 1.28 5.46
C CYS A 83 -9.11 2.48 5.19
N LEU A 84 -8.80 3.23 6.22
CA LEU A 84 -7.94 4.39 6.11
C LEU A 84 -6.53 4.02 6.52
N VAL A 85 -5.56 4.26 5.64
CA VAL A 85 -4.16 3.97 5.92
C VAL A 85 -3.41 5.29 6.01
N SER A 86 -2.94 5.62 7.20
CA SER A 86 -2.31 6.90 7.44
C SER A 86 -1.35 6.79 8.62
N SER A 87 -0.90 7.91 9.15
CA SER A 87 0.04 7.87 10.25
C SER A 87 -0.63 7.36 11.51
N ASP A 88 0.16 6.88 12.46
CA ASP A 88 -0.35 6.45 13.74
C ASP A 88 -1.13 7.55 14.43
N ALA A 89 -0.63 8.74 14.38
CA ALA A 89 -1.29 9.85 15.05
C ALA A 89 -2.65 10.12 14.42
N ALA A 90 -2.71 10.12 13.10
CA ALA A 90 -3.97 10.34 12.42
C ALA A 90 -4.94 9.20 12.68
N VAL A 91 -4.44 7.98 12.70
CA VAL A 91 -5.28 6.83 12.94
C VAL A 91 -5.88 6.90 14.34
N ARG A 92 -5.06 7.21 15.32
CA ARG A 92 -5.55 7.31 16.70
C ARG A 92 -6.47 8.47 16.90
N GLY A 93 -6.24 9.56 16.18
CA GLY A 93 -7.03 10.77 16.35
C GLY A 93 -8.36 10.76 15.60
N THR A 94 -8.53 9.84 14.67
CA THR A 94 -9.75 9.80 13.91
C THR A 94 -10.87 9.22 14.75
N SER A 95 -11.99 9.85 14.72
CA SER A 95 -13.07 9.42 15.56
C SER A 95 -14.09 8.51 14.89
N GLY A 96 -14.01 8.25 13.66
CA GLY A 96 -14.99 7.43 12.98
C GLY A 96 -14.94 6.00 13.40
N GLN A 97 -16.02 5.48 13.93
CA GLN A 97 -16.03 4.14 14.40
C GLN A 97 -16.27 3.15 13.30
N GLU A 98 -16.85 3.58 12.23
CA GLU A 98 -17.22 2.67 11.18
C GLU A 98 -16.18 2.56 10.10
N VAL A 99 -15.01 3.13 10.31
CA VAL A 99 -13.94 3.11 9.34
C VAL A 99 -12.78 2.34 9.94
N ALA A 100 -12.34 1.29 9.27
CA ALA A 100 -11.18 0.56 9.73
C ALA A 100 -9.95 1.45 9.54
N LYS A 101 -9.01 1.36 10.45
CA LYS A 101 -7.83 2.20 10.39
C LYS A 101 -6.58 1.35 10.52
N LEU A 102 -5.58 1.71 9.75
CA LEU A 102 -4.35 0.95 9.72
C LEU A 102 -3.21 1.94 9.60
N SER A 103 -2.21 1.81 10.43
CA SER A 103 -1.07 2.73 10.32
C SER A 103 -0.27 2.41 9.06
N SER A 104 0.35 3.42 8.49
CA SER A 104 1.15 3.22 7.30
C SER A 104 2.27 2.24 7.56
N ALA A 105 2.89 2.31 8.73
CA ALA A 105 3.97 1.38 9.06
C ALA A 105 3.45 -0.06 9.14
N GLY A 106 2.27 -0.25 9.73
CA GLY A 106 1.68 -1.57 9.81
C GLY A 106 1.30 -2.11 8.45
N PHE A 107 0.77 -1.23 7.60
CA PHE A 107 0.38 -1.61 6.26
C PHE A 107 1.59 -2.08 5.45
N VAL A 108 2.68 -1.31 5.50
CA VAL A 108 3.88 -1.64 4.75
C VAL A 108 4.49 -2.94 5.28
N HIS A 109 4.46 -3.10 6.60
CA HIS A 109 4.99 -4.31 7.21
C HIS A 109 4.20 -5.53 6.74
N ASP A 110 2.89 -5.42 6.69
CA ASP A 110 2.05 -6.52 6.23
C ASP A 110 2.29 -6.84 4.77
N LEU A 111 2.50 -5.84 3.96
CA LEU A 111 2.78 -6.07 2.56
C LEU A 111 4.08 -6.85 2.39
N ASP A 112 5.09 -6.48 3.14
CA ASP A 112 6.36 -7.17 3.08
C ASP A 112 6.22 -8.61 3.51
N SER A 113 5.50 -8.86 4.56
CA SER A 113 5.29 -10.20 5.06
C SER A 113 4.57 -11.06 4.06
N GLN A 114 3.52 -10.54 3.46
CA GLN A 114 2.77 -11.27 2.48
C GLN A 114 3.59 -11.57 1.26
N SER A 115 4.31 -10.59 0.79
CA SER A 115 5.13 -10.74 -0.38
C SER A 115 6.18 -11.80 -0.13
N HIS A 116 6.77 -11.77 1.04
CA HIS A 116 7.78 -12.71 1.42
C HIS A 116 7.21 -14.10 1.49
N GLN A 117 6.05 -14.25 2.04
CA GLN A 117 5.41 -15.52 2.14
C GLN A 117 5.05 -16.07 0.79
N GLU A 118 4.58 -15.28 -0.07
CA GLU A 118 4.20 -15.72 -1.36
C GLU A 118 5.39 -16.19 -2.16
N GLU A 119 6.50 -15.57 -2.01
CA GLU A 119 7.66 -15.95 -2.71
C GLU A 119 8.22 -17.25 -2.24
N LYS A 120 8.04 -17.57 -1.01
CA LYS A 120 8.55 -18.75 -0.47
C LYS A 120 8.20 -20.01 -1.20
N PRO A 121 7.00 -20.30 -1.42
CA PRO A 121 6.65 -21.54 -2.03
C PRO A 121 7.05 -21.68 -3.47
N HIS A 122 7.07 -20.61 -4.22
CA HIS A 122 7.29 -20.81 -5.54
C HIS A 122 8.47 -20.12 -6.09
N ARG A 123 8.93 -19.18 -5.50
CA ARG A 123 10.07 -18.53 -5.97
C ARG A 123 11.30 -19.13 -5.42
N LEU A 124 11.19 -20.05 -4.55
CA LEU A 124 12.35 -20.66 -4.01
C LEU A 124 13.15 -21.23 -5.11
N ALA A 125 12.54 -21.92 -5.97
CA ALA A 125 13.25 -22.50 -7.06
C ALA A 125 13.75 -21.45 -8.00
N GLU A 126 12.97 -20.48 -8.25
CA GLU A 126 13.31 -19.45 -9.11
C GLU A 126 14.30 -18.57 -8.54
N ARG A 127 14.23 -18.35 -7.32
CA ARG A 127 15.12 -17.49 -6.68
C ARG A 127 16.44 -18.11 -6.70
N LEU A 128 16.50 -19.34 -6.64
CA LEU A 128 17.72 -20.01 -6.71
C LEU A 128 18.24 -19.77 -8.02
N ASP A 129 17.49 -19.44 -8.94
CA ASP A 129 17.92 -19.18 -10.21
C ASP A 129 18.01 -17.81 -10.51
N ARG A 130 17.62 -16.99 -9.81
CA ARG A 130 17.67 -15.68 -10.11
C ARG A 130 18.26 -14.91 -9.06
N ALA A 131 17.59 -14.44 -8.24
CA ALA A 131 18.12 -13.63 -7.23
C ALA A 131 19.01 -14.42 -6.41
N THR A 132 18.67 -15.55 -6.14
CA THR A 132 19.46 -16.36 -5.34
C THR A 132 20.47 -16.74 -6.18
N ARG A 133 20.18 -16.82 -7.38
CA ARG A 133 21.07 -17.18 -8.18
C ARG A 133 21.87 -16.02 -8.22
N ASP A 134 21.45 -14.94 -8.03
CA ASP A 134 22.18 -13.77 -7.96
C ASP A 134 22.82 -13.78 -6.72
N ARG A 135 22.22 -14.15 -5.73
CA ARG A 135 22.74 -14.12 -4.53
C ARG A 135 23.34 -15.40 -4.30
N LEU A 136 22.81 -16.42 -4.80
CA LEU A 136 23.33 -17.65 -4.55
C LEU A 136 24.33 -17.79 -5.50
N GLU A 137 24.26 -17.11 -6.57
CA GLU A 137 25.21 -17.16 -7.42
C GLU A 137 26.18 -16.35 -6.97
N ARG A 138 26.01 -15.51 -6.15
CA ARG A 138 26.93 -14.77 -5.53
C ARG A 138 27.29 -15.54 -4.37
N LEU A 139 26.55 -16.28 -3.88
CA LEU A 139 26.85 -17.08 -2.79
C LEU A 139 27.31 -18.35 -3.27
N ARG A 140 26.81 -18.77 -4.26
CA ARG A 140 27.10 -20.00 -4.68
C ARG A 140 28.02 -19.87 -5.69
N ARG A 141 28.13 -18.82 -6.22
CA ARG A 141 29.04 -18.62 -6.98
C ARG A 141 29.85 -18.10 -6.26
N ASN A 142 29.47 -17.79 -5.35
CA ASN A 142 30.05 -17.49 -4.40
C ASN A 142 29.88 -18.61 -3.76
N ARG A 143 29.06 -19.30 -4.10
CA ARG A 143 28.78 -20.26 -3.76
C ARG A 143 28.46 -20.77 -4.70
N SER A 144 28.30 -20.16 -5.49
CA SER A 144 28.13 -20.17 -6.22
C SER A 144 27.63 -19.68 -6.44
N GLY A 145 27.44 -19.02 -5.88
CA GLY A 145 27.12 -18.47 -5.85
C GLY A 145 26.92 -18.02 -5.87
#